data_a2754f095874278afea64bf83af82dfd
#
_entry.id   a2754f095874278afea64bf83af82dfd
#
_cell.length_a   1.000
_cell.length_b   1.000
_cell.length_c   1.000
_cell.angle_alpha   90.00
_cell.angle_beta   90.00
_cell.angle_gamma   90.00
#
_symmetry.space_group_name_H-M   'P 1'
#
loop_
_entity.id
_entity.type
_entity.pdbx_description
1 polymer ?
#
loop_
_entity_poly.entity_id
_entity_poly.type
_entity_poly.pdbx_seq_one_letter_code
_entity_poly.pdbx_strand_id
1 'polypeptide(L)'
;MAGCTGAGKAADAVKPRQPNVIFIVADDLGYGDMSCYGAKSIATPHVDSLAASGLRFTDAHSVAATSTPSRYSLFTGQYSWRRSDT
;
A
#
# COMPACT_ATOMS: atom_id res chain seq x y z
N MET A 1 -0.07 -5.11 -48.13
CA MET A 1 0.87 -4.98 -46.99
C MET A 1 0.37 -3.90 -46.07
N ALA A 2 -0.44 -4.24 -45.10
CA ALA A 2 -0.92 -3.29 -44.11
C ALA A 2 0.10 -3.23 -42.98
N GLY A 3 0.83 -2.12 -42.91
CA GLY A 3 1.89 -1.94 -41.98
C GLY A 3 1.42 -1.89 -40.55
N CYS A 4 2.19 -2.47 -39.66
CA CYS A 4 2.10 -2.42 -38.22
C CYS A 4 2.32 -1.00 -37.65
N THR A 5 1.58 -0.01 -38.08
CA THR A 5 1.72 1.37 -37.64
C THR A 5 0.86 1.71 -36.42
N GLY A 6 -0.02 0.81 -36.00
CA GLY A 6 -0.90 1.03 -34.84
C GLY A 6 -0.24 0.79 -33.48
N ALA A 7 0.71 -0.13 -33.39
CA ALA A 7 1.33 -0.49 -32.11
C ALA A 7 2.29 0.57 -31.57
N GLY A 8 3.03 1.27 -32.43
CA GLY A 8 3.92 2.36 -32.03
C GLY A 8 3.19 3.58 -31.51
N LYS A 9 2.07 3.96 -32.13
CA LYS A 9 1.27 5.10 -31.67
C LYS A 9 0.53 4.83 -30.36
N ALA A 10 0.10 3.60 -30.10
CA ALA A 10 -0.52 3.21 -28.84
C ALA A 10 0.51 3.24 -27.70
N ALA A 11 1.74 2.80 -27.92
CA ALA A 11 2.83 2.88 -26.94
C ALA A 11 3.22 4.32 -26.62
N ASP A 12 3.27 5.21 -27.62
CA ASP A 12 3.59 6.64 -27.44
C ASP A 12 2.44 7.41 -26.75
N ALA A 13 1.19 6.97 -26.89
CA ALA A 13 0.04 7.58 -26.23
C ALA A 13 -0.08 7.21 -24.74
N VAL A 14 0.55 6.12 -24.31
CA VAL A 14 0.57 5.66 -22.91
C VAL A 14 1.86 6.12 -22.25
N LYS A 15 2.02 7.43 -22.06
CA LYS A 15 2.97 7.92 -21.06
C LYS A 15 2.45 7.48 -19.68
N PRO A 16 3.24 6.74 -18.88
CA PRO A 16 2.83 6.42 -17.53
C PRO A 16 2.56 7.72 -16.78
N ARG A 17 1.30 7.96 -16.45
CA ARG A 17 0.93 9.03 -15.53
C ARG A 17 1.48 8.63 -14.17
N GLN A 18 2.23 9.54 -13.56
CA GLN A 18 2.57 9.39 -12.16
C GLN A 18 1.28 9.57 -11.34
N PRO A 19 0.77 8.53 -10.68
CA PRO A 19 -0.45 8.66 -9.90
C PRO A 19 -0.19 9.45 -8.63
N ASN A 20 -1.22 10.09 -8.11
CA ASN A 20 -1.21 10.58 -6.74
C ASN A 20 -1.37 9.39 -5.79
N VAL A 21 -0.50 9.29 -4.80
CA VAL A 21 -0.53 8.22 -3.81
C VAL A 21 -0.72 8.82 -2.42
N ILE A 22 -1.76 8.35 -1.72
CA ILE A 22 -1.98 8.65 -0.31
C ILE A 22 -1.62 7.40 0.48
N PHE A 23 -0.64 7.52 1.36
CA PHE A 23 -0.19 6.44 2.22
C PHE A 23 -0.62 6.73 3.67
N ILE A 24 -1.49 5.89 4.21
CA ILE A 24 -2.05 6.04 5.56
C ILE A 24 -1.49 4.93 6.44
N VAL A 25 -0.81 5.33 7.51
CA VAL A 25 -0.27 4.42 8.52
C VAL A 25 -1.01 4.67 9.82
N ALA A 26 -1.63 3.64 10.36
CA ALA A 26 -2.25 3.68 11.67
C ALA A 26 -1.31 3.05 12.71
N ASP A 27 -1.12 3.75 13.82
CA ASP A 27 -0.34 3.26 14.95
C ASP A 27 -1.26 2.49 15.92
N ASP A 28 -0.76 1.41 16.49
CA ASP A 28 -1.47 0.56 17.46
C ASP A 28 -2.83 0.00 16.98
N LEU A 29 -2.99 -0.16 15.66
CA LEU A 29 -4.18 -0.76 15.08
C LEU A 29 -3.96 -2.28 14.89
N GLY A 30 -4.76 -3.09 15.57
CA GLY A 30 -4.72 -4.54 15.44
C GLY A 30 -5.41 -5.05 14.16
N TYR A 31 -5.08 -6.25 13.74
CA TYR A 31 -5.65 -6.87 12.54
C TYR A 31 -7.19 -6.92 12.57
N GLY A 32 -7.78 -7.21 13.72
CA GLY A 32 -9.23 -7.34 13.89
C GLY A 32 -9.96 -6.05 14.28
N ASP A 33 -9.31 -4.89 14.24
CA ASP A 33 -9.90 -3.65 14.74
C ASP A 33 -10.75 -2.90 13.72
N MET A 34 -10.66 -3.28 12.45
CA MET A 34 -11.52 -2.75 11.38
C MET A 34 -12.62 -3.74 11.01
N SER A 35 -13.80 -3.24 10.63
CA SER A 35 -14.93 -4.11 10.28
C SER A 35 -14.67 -4.96 9.03
N CYS A 36 -13.88 -4.49 8.08
CA CYS A 36 -13.46 -5.29 6.93
C CYS A 36 -12.56 -6.49 7.31
N TYR A 37 -12.00 -6.50 8.51
CA TYR A 37 -11.24 -7.61 9.08
C TYR A 37 -11.97 -8.31 10.24
N GLY A 38 -13.24 -8.01 10.44
CA GLY A 38 -14.11 -8.75 11.37
C GLY A 38 -14.42 -8.07 12.70
N ALA A 39 -14.06 -6.81 12.89
CA ALA A 39 -14.47 -6.04 14.06
C ALA A 39 -16.00 -5.97 14.16
N LYS A 40 -16.52 -6.25 15.36
CA LYS A 40 -17.96 -6.22 15.63
C LYS A 40 -18.37 -5.04 16.51
N SER A 41 -17.42 -4.49 17.25
CA SER A 41 -17.69 -3.41 18.22
C SER A 41 -17.72 -2.02 17.61
N ILE A 42 -17.01 -1.83 16.51
CA ILE A 42 -16.89 -0.55 15.83
C ILE A 42 -17.08 -0.79 14.33
N ALA A 43 -17.90 0.03 13.70
CA ALA A 43 -18.06 0.03 12.25
C ALA A 43 -17.07 1.02 11.61
N THR A 44 -16.37 0.58 10.56
CA THR A 44 -15.45 1.40 9.77
C THR A 44 -15.89 1.46 8.31
N PRO A 45 -17.04 2.09 7.99
CA PRO A 45 -17.69 1.95 6.69
C PRO A 45 -16.87 2.52 5.53
N HIS A 46 -16.09 3.57 5.77
CA HIS A 46 -15.24 4.18 4.74
C HIS A 46 -14.05 3.28 4.38
N VAL A 47 -13.43 2.67 5.38
CA VAL A 47 -12.34 1.68 5.17
C VAL A 47 -12.89 0.42 4.51
N ASP A 48 -14.08 -0.03 4.92
CA ASP A 48 -14.75 -1.17 4.31
C ASP A 48 -15.06 -0.92 2.83
N SER A 49 -15.45 0.30 2.47
CA SER A 49 -15.69 0.71 1.08
C SER A 49 -14.39 0.67 0.26
N LEU A 50 -13.28 1.14 0.82
CA LEU A 50 -11.96 1.03 0.18
C LEU A 50 -11.55 -0.44 0.00
N ALA A 51 -11.77 -1.26 1.01
CA ALA A 51 -11.46 -2.69 0.95
C ALA A 51 -12.30 -3.41 -0.11
N ALA A 52 -13.56 -3.03 -0.27
CA ALA A 52 -14.46 -3.61 -1.28
C ALA A 52 -14.11 -3.21 -2.72
N SER A 53 -13.59 -1.99 -2.91
CA SER A 53 -13.24 -1.46 -4.23
C SER A 53 -11.78 -1.70 -4.62
N GLY A 54 -10.95 -2.10 -3.69
CA GLY A 54 -9.52 -2.31 -3.87
C GLY A 54 -9.06 -3.72 -3.53
N LEU A 55 -7.81 -3.83 -3.11
CA LEU A 55 -7.21 -5.09 -2.69
C LEU A 55 -7.05 -5.10 -1.16
N ARG A 56 -7.60 -6.12 -0.53
CA ARG A 56 -7.45 -6.35 0.91
C ARG A 56 -6.46 -7.49 1.14
N PHE A 57 -5.38 -7.19 1.83
CA PHE A 57 -4.39 -8.19 2.23
C PHE A 57 -4.84 -8.91 3.50
N THR A 58 -4.75 -10.22 3.51
CA THR A 58 -5.08 -11.06 4.67
C THR A 58 -3.85 -11.55 5.43
N ASP A 59 -2.67 -11.41 4.82
CA ASP A 59 -1.39 -11.84 5.40
C ASP A 59 -0.28 -10.88 4.97
N ALA A 60 -0.40 -9.62 5.40
CA ALA A 60 0.62 -8.59 5.19
C ALA A 60 1.28 -8.24 6.52
N HIS A 61 2.60 -8.16 6.52
CA HIS A 61 3.39 -7.93 7.72
C HIS A 61 4.23 -6.66 7.59
N SER A 62 4.30 -5.92 8.70
CA SER A 62 5.27 -4.85 8.87
C SER A 62 6.68 -5.45 8.96
N VAL A 63 7.69 -4.66 8.61
CA VAL A 63 9.10 -5.07 8.71
C VAL A 63 9.58 -5.27 10.16
N ALA A 64 8.86 -4.73 11.13
CA ALA A 64 9.13 -4.88 12.55
C ALA A 64 7.83 -4.79 13.37
N ALA A 65 7.85 -5.37 14.55
CA ALA A 65 6.71 -5.38 15.45
C ALA A 65 6.50 -4.05 16.20
N THR A 66 7.52 -3.20 16.24
CA THR A 66 7.49 -1.92 16.97
C THR A 66 7.54 -0.73 16.01
N SER A 67 7.04 0.40 16.50
CA SER A 67 6.82 1.60 15.70
C SER A 67 8.10 2.18 15.10
N THR A 68 9.15 2.35 15.91
CA THR A 68 10.40 3.04 15.49
C THR A 68 11.07 2.37 14.29
N PRO A 69 11.39 1.06 14.29
CA PRO A 69 12.04 0.44 13.14
C PRO A 69 11.12 0.33 11.94
N SER A 70 9.82 0.19 12.13
CA SER A 70 8.85 0.18 11.04
C SER A 70 8.77 1.53 10.34
N ARG A 71 8.67 2.62 11.10
CA ARG A 71 8.67 3.98 10.54
C ARG A 71 10.01 4.33 9.90
N TYR A 72 11.12 3.93 10.49
CA TYR A 72 12.44 4.12 9.88
C TYR A 72 12.48 3.49 8.48
N SER A 73 12.07 2.25 8.37
CA SER A 73 12.06 1.54 7.08
C SER A 73 11.12 2.18 6.07
N LEU A 74 9.97 2.66 6.52
CA LEU A 74 9.00 3.34 5.69
C LEU A 74 9.56 4.66 5.11
N PHE A 75 10.18 5.49 5.95
CA PHE A 75 10.68 6.81 5.53
C PHE A 75 11.98 6.75 4.75
N THR A 76 12.81 5.74 4.99
CA THR A 76 14.14 5.65 4.36
C THR A 76 14.21 4.65 3.21
N GLY A 77 13.23 3.75 3.10
CA GLY A 77 13.31 2.62 2.17
C GLY A 77 14.36 1.57 2.56
N GLN A 78 14.89 1.64 3.78
CA GLN A 78 15.94 0.75 4.26
C GLN A 78 15.45 -0.03 5.49
N TYR A 79 15.92 -1.26 5.62
CA TYR A 79 15.69 -2.02 6.84
C TYR A 79 16.47 -1.44 8.01
N SER A 80 15.85 -1.38 9.19
CA SER A 80 16.44 -0.78 10.39
C SER A 80 17.73 -1.46 10.85
N TRP A 81 17.88 -2.77 10.61
CA TRP A 81 19.12 -3.50 10.98
C TRP A 81 20.31 -3.21 10.07
N ARG A 82 20.12 -2.47 8.97
CA ARG A 82 21.22 -2.04 8.10
C ARG A 82 21.84 -0.72 8.54
N ARG A 83 21.35 -0.17 9.63
CA ARG A 83 21.85 1.06 10.18
C ARG A 83 23.23 0.81 10.82
N SER A 84 24.23 1.55 10.39
CA SER A 84 25.62 1.38 10.82
C SER A 84 25.97 2.13 12.11
N ASP A 85 25.05 2.88 12.67
CA ASP A 85 25.23 3.80 13.80
C ASP A 85 24.52 3.33 15.09
N THR A 86 24.27 2.04 15.19
CA THR A 86 23.73 1.41 16.40
C THR A 86 24.75 0.47 17.03
#